data_42c55f83225067e2ff8adfbc939ebc4f
#
_entry.id   42c55f83225067e2ff8adfbc939ebc4f
#
_cell.length_a   1.000
_cell.length_b   1.000
_cell.length_c   1.000
_cell.angle_alpha   90.00
_cell.angle_beta   90.00
_cell.angle_gamma   90.00
#
_symmetry.space_group_name_H-M   'P 1'
#
loop_
_entity.id
_entity.type
_entity.pdbx_description
1 polymer ?
#
loop_
_entity_poly.entity_id
_entity_poly.type
_entity_poly.pdbx_seq_one_letter_code
_entity_poly.pdbx_strand_id
1 'polypeptide(L)'
;MFYYCKNCAGQLVFDPGTQRMVCAHCGADFSTIEVGVSDSDPIVNNRPESFNEINGIDSKEFMDCYVYTCSSCGGEIIINGSEASTKCIYCGNSSVVFSRISRHKRPHGIIPFKISQDDAVELISERFKKGIFVPKDLKNFKANNVRGIYIPYWIINCRDYGYVTVKGQVKQGKHTYTKYYGRAGKMLLKNIPLDASQLLSDESSSRLEPYDFTQIREFNEDFLLGFYSNISDVNYADLRYAAMNRSREYFEQAVLQNIPKKASSKKIYDSQHAVAIDYEGMTYAMLPAWFVTYEYKGKHNTIIVNGQTGKIVCGIPWNQGLFYSLLFISGILLSVVSYLLLSPMASLLFSTGKSSSSSDSIVYLTSFILAGAIAMFSIGIRKLVKTVKSIKLTQSQSIFNFVKKRQG
;
A
#
# COMPACT_ATOMS: atom_id res chain seq x y z
N MET A 1 -23.54 -10.40 -18.27
CA MET A 1 -25.00 -10.23 -18.33
C MET A 1 -25.29 -8.76 -18.12
N PHE A 2 -26.16 -8.12 -18.93
CA PHE A 2 -26.44 -6.70 -18.77
C PHE A 2 -27.79 -6.57 -18.09
N TYR A 3 -27.83 -5.81 -17.01
CA TYR A 3 -29.10 -5.49 -16.36
C TYR A 3 -29.57 -4.11 -16.81
N TYR A 4 -30.80 -4.07 -17.26
CA TYR A 4 -31.44 -2.85 -17.70
C TYR A 4 -32.48 -2.38 -16.69
N CYS A 5 -32.56 -1.08 -16.54
CA CYS A 5 -33.56 -0.43 -15.70
C CYS A 5 -34.97 -0.81 -16.12
N LYS A 6 -35.80 -1.28 -15.19
CA LYS A 6 -37.19 -1.61 -15.44
C LYS A 6 -38.04 -0.38 -15.84
N ASN A 7 -37.59 0.83 -15.51
CA ASN A 7 -38.33 2.06 -15.76
C ASN A 7 -37.99 2.68 -17.13
N CYS A 8 -36.75 2.61 -17.58
CA CYS A 8 -36.32 3.31 -18.82
C CYS A 8 -35.42 2.50 -19.72
N ALA A 9 -35.18 1.22 -19.41
CA ALA A 9 -34.25 0.35 -20.13
C ALA A 9 -32.78 0.88 -20.21
N GLY A 10 -32.42 1.89 -19.40
CA GLY A 10 -31.03 2.34 -19.26
C GLY A 10 -30.19 1.31 -18.50
N GLN A 11 -28.88 1.37 -18.69
CA GLN A 11 -27.95 0.46 -18.02
C GLN A 11 -27.91 0.72 -16.51
N LEU A 12 -27.90 -0.37 -15.72
CA LEU A 12 -27.72 -0.30 -14.28
C LEU A 12 -26.23 -0.42 -13.93
N VAL A 13 -25.79 0.38 -12.96
CA VAL A 13 -24.43 0.33 -12.37
C VAL A 13 -24.54 0.18 -10.87
N PHE A 14 -23.57 -0.49 -10.26
CA PHE A 14 -23.54 -0.59 -8.79
C PHE A 14 -23.00 0.71 -8.19
N ASP A 15 -23.75 1.28 -7.25
CA ASP A 15 -23.34 2.48 -6.52
C ASP A 15 -22.74 2.11 -5.16
N PRO A 16 -21.46 2.42 -4.93
CA PRO A 16 -20.80 2.14 -3.66
C PRO A 16 -21.39 2.87 -2.46
N GLY A 17 -21.95 4.07 -2.68
CA GLY A 17 -22.50 4.90 -1.60
C GLY A 17 -23.80 4.32 -1.04
N THR A 18 -24.71 3.94 -1.93
CA THR A 18 -26.02 3.39 -1.54
C THR A 18 -26.01 1.86 -1.42
N GLN A 19 -24.96 1.18 -1.92
CA GLN A 19 -24.88 -0.28 -2.03
C GLN A 19 -26.03 -0.88 -2.84
N ARG A 20 -26.53 -0.15 -3.83
CA ARG A 20 -27.67 -0.50 -4.69
C ARG A 20 -27.30 -0.40 -6.16
N MET A 21 -28.12 -1.00 -7.00
CA MET A 21 -28.01 -0.86 -8.46
C MET A 21 -28.75 0.40 -8.89
N VAL A 22 -28.04 1.38 -9.45
CA VAL A 22 -28.60 2.68 -9.86
C VAL A 22 -28.60 2.78 -11.38
N CYS A 23 -29.69 3.31 -11.93
CA CYS A 23 -29.77 3.59 -13.35
C CYS A 23 -29.04 4.90 -13.68
N ALA A 24 -28.01 4.84 -14.50
CA ALA A 24 -27.27 6.01 -14.94
C ALA A 24 -28.09 7.00 -15.78
N HIS A 25 -29.24 6.57 -16.32
CA HIS A 25 -30.08 7.40 -17.19
C HIS A 25 -31.22 8.09 -16.45
N CYS A 26 -31.98 7.37 -15.59
CA CYS A 26 -33.15 7.94 -14.91
C CYS A 26 -32.99 8.07 -13.39
N GLY A 27 -31.87 7.65 -12.84
CA GLY A 27 -31.60 7.73 -11.41
C GLY A 27 -32.37 6.75 -10.53
N ALA A 28 -33.20 5.87 -11.11
CA ALA A 28 -33.94 4.87 -10.33
C ALA A 28 -32.97 3.86 -9.70
N ASP A 29 -33.17 3.53 -8.43
CA ASP A 29 -32.37 2.58 -7.68
C ASP A 29 -33.14 1.30 -7.39
N PHE A 30 -32.42 0.17 -7.40
CA PHE A 30 -32.98 -1.16 -7.17
C PHE A 30 -32.10 -1.89 -6.15
N SER A 31 -32.72 -2.72 -5.31
CA SER A 31 -31.92 -3.60 -4.46
C SER A 31 -31.20 -4.65 -5.33
N THR A 32 -30.07 -5.12 -4.86
CA THR A 32 -29.33 -6.19 -5.53
C THR A 32 -30.15 -7.46 -5.68
N ILE A 33 -31.06 -7.74 -4.74
CA ILE A 33 -32.03 -8.86 -4.81
C ILE A 33 -33.04 -8.67 -5.95
N GLU A 34 -33.55 -7.44 -6.16
CA GLU A 34 -34.56 -7.14 -7.19
C GLU A 34 -34.00 -7.27 -8.61
N VAL A 35 -32.70 -7.17 -8.78
CA VAL A 35 -32.00 -7.30 -10.07
C VAL A 35 -31.41 -8.69 -10.27
N GLY A 36 -31.55 -9.59 -9.29
CA GLY A 36 -31.00 -10.94 -9.35
C GLY A 36 -29.64 -11.09 -8.67
N VAL A 37 -29.13 -10.04 -8.04
CA VAL A 37 -27.96 -10.13 -7.16
C VAL A 37 -28.45 -10.65 -5.83
N SER A 38 -28.10 -11.87 -5.44
CA SER A 38 -28.40 -12.38 -4.10
C SER A 38 -27.55 -11.65 -3.06
N ASP A 39 -28.17 -11.16 -1.99
CA ASP A 39 -27.46 -10.83 -0.76
C ASP A 39 -27.01 -12.15 -0.13
N SER A 40 -25.97 -12.75 -0.71
CA SER A 40 -25.37 -13.95 -0.17
C SER A 40 -24.64 -13.58 1.12
N ASP A 41 -24.81 -14.41 2.12
CA ASP A 41 -24.08 -14.32 3.38
C ASP A 41 -22.56 -14.21 3.12
N PRO A 42 -21.80 -13.54 3.99
CA PRO A 42 -20.35 -13.50 3.87
C PRO A 42 -19.81 -14.92 3.72
N ILE A 43 -18.85 -15.12 2.81
CA ILE A 43 -18.19 -16.41 2.61
C ILE A 43 -17.41 -16.76 3.87
N VAL A 44 -18.08 -17.35 4.86
CA VAL A 44 -17.43 -17.76 6.11
C VAL A 44 -16.82 -19.15 5.99
N ASN A 45 -17.32 -20.00 5.08
CA ASN A 45 -17.00 -21.43 5.04
C ASN A 45 -17.05 -22.08 3.66
N ASN A 46 -16.77 -21.39 2.57
CA ASN A 46 -16.68 -22.09 1.30
C ASN A 46 -15.46 -23.00 1.27
N ARG A 47 -15.70 -24.29 1.03
CA ARG A 47 -14.67 -25.29 0.83
C ARG A 47 -13.72 -24.84 -0.26
N PRO A 48 -12.46 -24.77 0.03
CA PRO A 48 -11.44 -24.52 -0.98
C PRO A 48 -11.26 -25.78 -1.78
N GLU A 49 -11.21 -25.59 -3.07
CA GLU A 49 -10.80 -26.60 -4.01
C GLU A 49 -9.30 -26.83 -3.89
N SER A 50 -8.88 -28.10 -4.01
CA SER A 50 -7.46 -28.41 -4.07
C SER A 50 -6.83 -27.69 -5.29
N PHE A 51 -5.57 -27.33 -5.20
CA PHE A 51 -4.91 -26.61 -6.30
C PHE A 51 -4.92 -27.40 -7.62
N ASN A 52 -5.03 -28.73 -7.56
CA ASN A 52 -5.16 -29.60 -8.74
C ASN A 52 -6.58 -29.48 -9.37
N GLU A 53 -7.61 -29.15 -8.58
CA GLU A 53 -8.97 -28.87 -9.06
C GLU A 53 -9.07 -27.46 -9.66
N ILE A 54 -8.19 -26.54 -9.28
CA ILE A 54 -8.08 -25.18 -9.87
C ILE A 54 -7.85 -25.23 -11.38
N ASN A 55 -7.23 -26.29 -11.89
CA ASN A 55 -7.04 -26.55 -13.33
C ASN A 55 -8.07 -27.54 -13.90
N GLY A 56 -9.04 -28.00 -13.12
CA GLY A 56 -10.10 -28.90 -13.54
C GLY A 56 -11.12 -28.24 -14.47
N ILE A 57 -11.67 -29.03 -15.39
CA ILE A 57 -12.48 -28.58 -16.54
C ILE A 57 -13.98 -28.51 -16.17
N ASP A 58 -14.37 -28.00 -15.03
CA ASP A 58 -15.79 -27.82 -14.75
C ASP A 58 -16.30 -26.48 -15.31
N SER A 59 -17.34 -26.53 -16.12
CA SER A 59 -17.85 -25.37 -16.89
C SER A 59 -18.44 -24.26 -16.01
N LYS A 60 -18.79 -24.55 -14.76
CA LYS A 60 -19.32 -23.56 -13.80
C LYS A 60 -18.26 -22.71 -13.13
N GLU A 61 -16.99 -23.12 -13.21
CA GLU A 61 -15.86 -22.44 -12.58
C GLU A 61 -15.22 -21.36 -13.44
N PHE A 62 -15.65 -21.23 -14.69
CA PHE A 62 -15.09 -20.29 -15.64
C PHE A 62 -16.13 -19.29 -16.12
N MET A 63 -15.66 -18.08 -16.42
CA MET A 63 -16.46 -17.03 -17.04
C MET A 63 -15.78 -16.52 -18.32
N ASP A 64 -16.58 -16.13 -19.30
CA ASP A 64 -16.08 -15.50 -20.52
C ASP A 64 -15.92 -13.99 -20.27
N CYS A 65 -14.74 -13.47 -20.57
CA CYS A 65 -14.38 -12.08 -20.34
C CYS A 65 -13.96 -11.39 -21.62
N TYR A 66 -14.40 -10.14 -21.82
CA TYR A 66 -13.91 -9.27 -22.87
C TYR A 66 -12.62 -8.60 -22.43
N VAL A 67 -11.50 -8.98 -23.05
CA VAL A 67 -10.18 -8.48 -22.73
C VAL A 67 -9.80 -7.37 -23.69
N TYR A 68 -9.44 -6.23 -23.14
CA TYR A 68 -8.91 -5.08 -23.86
C TYR A 68 -7.44 -4.88 -23.51
N THR A 69 -6.63 -4.58 -24.50
CA THR A 69 -5.19 -4.37 -24.31
C THR A 69 -4.82 -2.93 -24.63
N CYS A 70 -4.05 -2.31 -23.76
CA CYS A 70 -3.48 -0.99 -24.04
C CYS A 70 -2.24 -1.13 -24.90
N SER A 71 -2.22 -0.53 -26.09
CA SER A 71 -1.07 -0.56 -27.00
C SER A 71 0.15 0.20 -26.48
N SER A 72 -0.05 1.12 -25.51
CA SER A 72 1.03 1.94 -24.94
C SER A 72 1.79 1.25 -23.79
N CYS A 73 1.08 0.57 -22.88
CA CYS A 73 1.72 -0.07 -21.70
C CYS A 73 1.54 -1.60 -21.69
N GLY A 74 0.80 -2.17 -22.63
CA GLY A 74 0.51 -3.61 -22.67
C GLY A 74 -0.41 -4.11 -21.56
N GLY A 75 -0.99 -3.23 -20.74
CA GLY A 75 -1.92 -3.60 -19.68
C GLY A 75 -3.20 -4.19 -20.25
N GLU A 76 -3.62 -5.33 -19.73
CA GLU A 76 -4.90 -5.97 -20.08
C GLU A 76 -5.97 -5.56 -19.06
N ILE A 77 -7.14 -5.23 -19.56
CA ILE A 77 -8.29 -4.74 -18.79
C ILE A 77 -9.48 -5.58 -19.18
N ILE A 78 -10.21 -6.06 -18.19
CA ILE A 78 -11.52 -6.68 -18.43
C ILE A 78 -12.59 -5.62 -18.22
N ILE A 79 -13.49 -5.53 -19.18
CA ILE A 79 -14.63 -4.65 -19.15
C ILE A 79 -15.89 -5.51 -19.18
N ASN A 80 -16.69 -5.40 -18.14
CA ASN A 80 -18.02 -5.99 -18.09
C ASN A 80 -19.02 -4.87 -18.33
N GLY A 81 -19.54 -4.80 -19.54
CA GLY A 81 -20.49 -3.76 -19.94
C GLY A 81 -20.24 -3.21 -21.33
N SER A 82 -21.13 -2.36 -21.79
CA SER A 82 -21.09 -1.73 -23.12
C SER A 82 -20.12 -0.53 -23.22
N GLU A 83 -19.55 -0.10 -22.10
CA GLU A 83 -18.60 1.02 -22.11
C GLU A 83 -17.21 0.55 -22.54
N ALA A 84 -16.88 0.79 -23.81
CA ALA A 84 -15.50 0.74 -24.25
C ALA A 84 -14.73 1.89 -23.54
N SER A 85 -13.82 1.56 -22.64
CA SER A 85 -12.95 2.58 -22.06
C SER A 85 -12.11 3.21 -23.16
N THR A 86 -12.19 4.52 -23.29
CA THR A 86 -11.35 5.27 -24.22
C THR A 86 -9.94 5.52 -23.67
N LYS A 87 -9.68 5.22 -22.40
CA LYS A 87 -8.39 5.49 -21.75
C LYS A 87 -7.95 4.32 -20.85
N CYS A 88 -6.68 3.98 -20.94
CA CYS A 88 -6.08 2.96 -20.10
C CYS A 88 -6.13 3.40 -18.64
N ILE A 89 -6.64 2.53 -17.77
CA ILE A 89 -6.73 2.76 -16.32
C ILE A 89 -5.36 2.85 -15.66
N TYR A 90 -4.35 2.23 -16.25
CA TYR A 90 -3.01 2.17 -15.70
C TYR A 90 -2.15 3.37 -16.09
N CYS A 91 -2.00 3.65 -17.39
CA CYS A 91 -1.11 4.70 -17.88
C CYS A 91 -1.84 5.97 -18.34
N GLY A 92 -3.17 5.98 -18.36
CA GLY A 92 -3.98 7.12 -18.81
C GLY A 92 -4.02 7.32 -20.33
N ASN A 93 -3.34 6.48 -21.13
CA ASN A 93 -3.32 6.60 -22.58
C ASN A 93 -4.66 6.18 -23.19
N SER A 94 -5.09 6.84 -24.27
CA SER A 94 -6.35 6.54 -24.99
C SER A 94 -6.29 5.33 -25.92
N SER A 95 -5.14 4.69 -26.05
CA SER A 95 -4.93 3.58 -26.98
C SER A 95 -5.30 2.22 -26.35
N VAL A 96 -6.57 2.03 -26.02
CA VAL A 96 -7.11 0.76 -25.51
C VAL A 96 -7.95 0.11 -26.62
N VAL A 97 -7.58 -1.10 -27.00
CA VAL A 97 -8.20 -1.83 -28.10
C VAL A 97 -8.75 -3.15 -27.59
N PHE A 98 -9.93 -3.55 -28.07
CA PHE A 98 -10.42 -4.90 -27.86
C PHE A 98 -9.41 -5.91 -28.39
N SER A 99 -9.04 -6.87 -27.57
CA SER A 99 -8.04 -7.89 -27.88
C SER A 99 -8.69 -9.24 -28.19
N ARG A 100 -9.46 -9.76 -27.25
CA ARG A 100 -10.05 -11.09 -27.35
C ARG A 100 -11.15 -11.33 -26.32
N ILE A 101 -11.96 -12.35 -26.56
CA ILE A 101 -12.73 -13.02 -25.53
C ILE A 101 -11.84 -14.11 -24.93
N SER A 102 -11.75 -14.16 -23.63
CA SER A 102 -10.92 -15.12 -22.93
C SER A 102 -11.71 -15.75 -21.79
N ARG A 103 -11.52 -17.04 -21.60
CA ARG A 103 -12.15 -17.80 -20.53
C ARG A 103 -11.24 -17.82 -19.30
N HIS A 104 -11.71 -17.30 -18.19
CA HIS A 104 -10.94 -17.16 -16.96
C HIS A 104 -11.64 -17.81 -15.78
N LYS A 105 -10.85 -18.20 -14.78
CA LYS A 105 -11.40 -18.76 -13.55
C LYS A 105 -12.32 -17.72 -12.89
N ARG A 106 -13.51 -18.17 -12.48
CA ARG A 106 -14.48 -17.36 -11.76
C ARG A 106 -13.99 -17.13 -10.34
N PRO A 107 -13.99 -15.89 -9.82
CA PRO A 107 -13.70 -15.63 -8.41
C PRO A 107 -14.70 -16.33 -7.49
N HIS A 108 -14.26 -16.77 -6.31
CA HIS A 108 -15.14 -17.30 -5.29
C HIS A 108 -15.85 -16.16 -4.55
N GLY A 109 -15.17 -15.03 -4.36
CA GLY A 109 -15.69 -13.92 -3.59
C GLY A 109 -15.32 -12.56 -4.12
N ILE A 110 -16.03 -11.56 -3.61
CA ILE A 110 -15.82 -10.15 -3.93
C ILE A 110 -16.04 -9.31 -2.67
N ILE A 111 -15.21 -8.29 -2.48
CA ILE A 111 -15.48 -7.20 -1.53
C ILE A 111 -16.07 -6.05 -2.34
N PRO A 112 -17.34 -5.66 -2.14
CA PRO A 112 -17.90 -4.52 -2.85
C PRO A 112 -17.22 -3.21 -2.50
N PHE A 113 -17.23 -2.26 -3.44
CA PHE A 113 -16.84 -0.89 -3.14
C PHE A 113 -17.70 -0.31 -2.02
N LYS A 114 -17.08 0.41 -1.08
CA LYS A 114 -17.75 1.20 -0.03
C LYS A 114 -17.48 2.69 -0.18
N ILE A 115 -16.29 3.02 -0.68
CA ILE A 115 -15.89 4.38 -0.96
C ILE A 115 -16.40 4.75 -2.34
N SER A 116 -17.17 5.83 -2.44
CA SER A 116 -17.63 6.34 -3.72
C SER A 116 -16.49 6.99 -4.52
N GLN A 117 -16.73 7.27 -5.79
CA GLN A 117 -15.78 7.97 -6.64
C GLN A 117 -15.44 9.36 -6.09
N ASP A 118 -16.43 10.10 -5.63
CA ASP A 118 -16.28 11.46 -5.10
C ASP A 118 -15.54 11.45 -3.77
N ASP A 119 -15.86 10.52 -2.87
CA ASP A 119 -15.15 10.35 -1.60
C ASP A 119 -13.67 10.03 -1.83
N ALA A 120 -13.34 9.20 -2.82
CA ALA A 120 -11.95 8.88 -3.15
C ALA A 120 -11.17 10.12 -3.61
N VAL A 121 -11.79 10.98 -4.42
CA VAL A 121 -11.19 12.25 -4.88
C VAL A 121 -11.05 13.23 -3.71
N GLU A 122 -12.05 13.31 -2.84
CA GLU A 122 -12.03 14.17 -1.65
C GLU A 122 -10.91 13.78 -0.70
N LEU A 123 -10.78 12.49 -0.38
CA LEU A 123 -9.71 11.94 0.47
C LEU A 123 -8.32 12.33 -0.06
N ILE A 124 -8.10 12.25 -1.37
CA ILE A 124 -6.84 12.66 -2.01
C ILE A 124 -6.65 14.18 -1.88
N SER A 125 -7.69 14.95 -2.17
CA SER A 125 -7.65 16.42 -2.07
C SER A 125 -7.28 16.87 -0.66
N GLU A 126 -7.91 16.30 0.35
CA GLU A 126 -7.57 16.57 1.75
C GLU A 126 -6.13 16.21 2.09
N ARG A 127 -5.66 15.04 1.59
CA ARG A 127 -4.28 14.60 1.80
C ARG A 127 -3.28 15.60 1.22
N PHE A 128 -3.56 16.18 0.05
CA PHE A 128 -2.71 17.16 -0.58
C PHE A 128 -2.77 18.53 0.11
N LYS A 129 -3.94 18.96 0.56
CA LYS A 129 -4.11 20.22 1.31
C LYS A 129 -3.31 20.23 2.62
N LYS A 130 -3.31 19.13 3.35
CA LYS A 130 -2.61 18.96 4.65
C LYS A 130 -1.08 18.88 4.52
N GLY A 131 -0.54 18.63 3.33
CA GLY A 131 0.90 18.46 3.12
C GLY A 131 1.66 19.79 3.05
N ILE A 132 2.60 20.05 4.00
CA ILE A 132 3.40 21.29 4.04
C ILE A 132 4.29 21.41 2.80
N PHE A 133 4.85 20.30 2.33
CA PHE A 133 5.78 20.27 1.20
C PHE A 133 5.09 19.95 -0.13
N VAL A 134 3.78 19.79 -0.14
CA VAL A 134 3.04 19.57 -1.39
C VAL A 134 3.07 20.87 -2.21
N PRO A 135 3.39 20.80 -3.51
CA PRO A 135 3.37 21.96 -4.40
C PRO A 135 2.01 22.66 -4.38
N LYS A 136 2.02 24.00 -4.48
CA LYS A 136 0.79 24.81 -4.42
C LYS A 136 -0.22 24.41 -5.50
N ASP A 137 0.26 24.04 -6.69
CA ASP A 137 -0.57 23.62 -7.82
C ASP A 137 -1.39 22.34 -7.50
N LEU A 138 -0.83 21.43 -6.68
CA LEU A 138 -1.51 20.20 -6.26
C LEU A 138 -2.43 20.39 -5.05
N LYS A 139 -2.37 21.53 -4.36
CA LYS A 139 -3.32 21.81 -3.28
C LYS A 139 -4.74 22.03 -3.80
N ASN A 140 -4.88 22.45 -5.06
CA ASN A 140 -6.12 22.51 -5.79
C ASN A 140 -6.24 21.30 -6.73
N PHE A 141 -6.09 20.10 -6.13
CA PHE A 141 -6.10 18.83 -6.85
C PHE A 141 -7.35 18.69 -7.72
N LYS A 142 -7.12 18.36 -8.99
CA LYS A 142 -8.15 17.94 -9.92
C LYS A 142 -7.77 16.59 -10.52
N ALA A 143 -8.66 15.64 -10.40
CA ALA A 143 -8.51 14.35 -11.05
C ALA A 143 -8.81 14.48 -12.54
N ASN A 144 -7.91 13.99 -13.40
CA ASN A 144 -8.16 13.95 -14.84
C ASN A 144 -9.00 12.72 -15.21
N ASN A 145 -8.84 11.65 -14.47
CA ASN A 145 -9.52 10.40 -14.69
C ASN A 145 -9.63 9.61 -13.39
N VAL A 146 -10.82 9.11 -13.08
CA VAL A 146 -11.09 8.25 -11.91
C VAL A 146 -11.73 6.97 -12.40
N ARG A 147 -11.15 5.83 -12.02
CA ARG A 147 -11.63 4.51 -12.44
C ARG A 147 -11.63 3.55 -11.25
N GLY A 148 -12.76 2.93 -11.02
CA GLY A 148 -12.90 1.81 -10.09
C GLY A 148 -12.46 0.51 -10.76
N ILE A 149 -11.61 -0.24 -10.11
CA ILE A 149 -11.11 -1.53 -10.58
C ILE A 149 -11.19 -2.57 -9.49
N TYR A 150 -11.61 -3.76 -9.85
CA TYR A 150 -11.49 -4.94 -9.02
C TYR A 150 -10.18 -5.66 -9.33
N ILE A 151 -9.32 -5.77 -8.33
CA ILE A 151 -8.01 -6.41 -8.42
C ILE A 151 -8.16 -7.84 -7.90
N PRO A 152 -7.66 -8.85 -8.63
CA PRO A 152 -7.69 -10.23 -8.19
C PRO A 152 -6.69 -10.49 -7.07
N TYR A 153 -7.10 -11.22 -6.05
CA TYR A 153 -6.28 -11.66 -4.93
C TYR A 153 -6.53 -13.12 -4.60
N TRP A 154 -5.48 -13.80 -4.22
CA TRP A 154 -5.58 -15.05 -3.49
C TRP A 154 -5.49 -14.77 -2.00
N ILE A 155 -6.51 -15.13 -1.26
CA ILE A 155 -6.56 -15.04 0.19
C ILE A 155 -6.20 -16.40 0.74
N ILE A 156 -5.10 -16.49 1.47
CA ILE A 156 -4.56 -17.75 1.95
C ILE A 156 -4.47 -17.81 3.47
N ASN A 157 -4.49 -19.04 3.97
CA ASN A 157 -4.11 -19.36 5.33
C ASN A 157 -2.79 -20.15 5.31
N CYS A 158 -1.90 -19.87 6.26
CA CYS A 158 -0.67 -20.65 6.38
C CYS A 158 -0.22 -20.83 7.82
N ARG A 159 0.58 -21.87 8.04
CA ARG A 159 1.28 -22.16 9.30
C ARG A 159 2.75 -22.03 9.08
N ASP A 160 3.41 -21.21 9.85
CA ASP A 160 4.86 -21.05 9.82
C ASP A 160 5.47 -21.63 11.09
N TYR A 161 6.35 -22.57 10.91
CA TYR A 161 7.19 -23.14 11.96
C TYR A 161 8.59 -22.61 11.74
N GLY A 162 9.07 -21.75 12.63
CA GLY A 162 10.34 -21.11 12.39
C GLY A 162 11.15 -20.88 13.65
N TYR A 163 12.43 -20.62 13.44
CA TYR A 163 13.25 -19.98 14.44
C TYR A 163 13.94 -18.75 13.85
N VAL A 164 14.13 -17.75 14.71
CA VAL A 164 14.81 -16.51 14.36
C VAL A 164 15.79 -16.14 15.47
N THR A 165 17.02 -15.86 15.09
CA THR A 165 18.04 -15.31 15.98
C THR A 165 18.20 -13.83 15.69
N VAL A 166 17.94 -13.00 16.69
CA VAL A 166 18.09 -11.55 16.61
C VAL A 166 19.34 -11.11 17.31
N LYS A 167 20.20 -10.39 16.60
CA LYS A 167 21.35 -9.68 17.17
C LYS A 167 20.91 -8.30 17.67
N GLY A 168 21.14 -8.01 18.94
CA GLY A 168 20.83 -6.72 19.57
C GLY A 168 21.99 -6.19 20.38
N GLN A 169 22.05 -4.87 20.56
CA GLN A 169 23.04 -4.22 21.40
C GLN A 169 22.41 -3.85 22.73
N VAL A 170 23.06 -4.21 23.85
CA VAL A 170 22.61 -3.86 25.20
C VAL A 170 23.68 -3.05 25.89
N LYS A 171 23.32 -1.86 26.34
CA LYS A 171 24.20 -1.00 27.14
C LYS A 171 24.10 -1.38 28.59
N GLN A 172 25.24 -1.66 29.20
CA GLN A 172 25.35 -1.97 30.65
C GLN A 172 26.47 -1.11 31.23
N GLY A 173 26.12 -0.07 31.98
CA GLY A 173 27.04 0.95 32.43
C GLY A 173 27.69 1.68 31.25
N LYS A 174 29.02 1.71 31.20
CA LYS A 174 29.83 2.35 30.16
C LYS A 174 30.07 1.44 28.93
N HIS A 175 29.74 0.15 29.03
CA HIS A 175 30.04 -0.84 27.99
C HIS A 175 28.78 -1.20 27.18
N THR A 176 28.97 -1.50 25.88
CA THR A 176 27.91 -1.97 25.00
C THR A 176 28.25 -3.41 24.57
N TYR A 177 27.34 -4.32 24.90
CA TYR A 177 27.50 -5.75 24.59
C TYR A 177 26.55 -6.15 23.46
N THR A 178 27.03 -7.01 22.58
CA THR A 178 26.18 -7.68 21.60
C THR A 178 25.55 -8.91 22.26
N LYS A 179 24.21 -9.00 22.21
CA LYS A 179 23.46 -10.18 22.66
C LYS A 179 22.69 -10.79 21.50
N TYR A 180 22.61 -12.11 21.51
CA TYR A 180 21.81 -12.88 20.56
C TYR A 180 20.58 -13.42 21.27
N TYR A 181 19.44 -13.26 20.64
CA TYR A 181 18.14 -13.66 21.16
C TYR A 181 17.51 -14.66 20.19
N GLY A 182 17.55 -15.95 20.53
CA GLY A 182 16.87 -17.00 19.78
C GLY A 182 15.38 -17.04 20.15
N ARG A 183 14.53 -17.19 19.16
CA ARG A 183 13.10 -17.45 19.30
C ARG A 183 12.69 -18.49 18.29
N ALA A 184 12.01 -19.53 18.78
CA ALA A 184 11.42 -20.55 17.93
C ALA A 184 9.94 -20.66 18.29
N GLY A 185 9.12 -20.99 17.32
CA GLY A 185 7.70 -21.13 17.55
C GLY A 185 6.89 -21.51 16.31
N LYS A 186 5.58 -21.48 16.50
CA LYS A 186 4.56 -21.69 15.46
C LYS A 186 3.71 -20.44 15.37
N MET A 187 3.49 -19.96 14.15
CA MET A 187 2.57 -18.88 13.86
C MET A 187 1.48 -19.38 12.92
N LEU A 188 0.23 -19.10 13.26
CA LEU A 188 -0.91 -19.32 12.41
C LEU A 188 -1.30 -17.98 11.79
N LEU A 189 -1.21 -17.88 10.48
CA LEU A 189 -1.56 -16.70 9.71
C LEU A 189 -2.84 -17.00 8.93
N LYS A 190 -3.84 -16.13 9.09
CA LYS A 190 -5.14 -16.26 8.42
C LYS A 190 -5.40 -15.04 7.55
N ASN A 191 -6.09 -15.29 6.45
CA ASN A 191 -6.54 -14.26 5.51
C ASN A 191 -5.40 -13.37 5.00
N ILE A 192 -4.30 -13.99 4.57
CA ILE A 192 -3.20 -13.25 3.96
C ILE A 192 -3.55 -12.99 2.49
N PRO A 193 -3.74 -11.72 2.08
CA PRO A 193 -3.96 -11.40 0.69
C PRO A 193 -2.66 -11.45 -0.09
N LEU A 194 -2.68 -12.17 -1.19
CA LEU A 194 -1.60 -12.20 -2.17
C LEU A 194 -2.14 -11.68 -3.49
N ASP A 195 -1.47 -10.71 -4.05
CA ASP A 195 -1.81 -10.17 -5.35
C ASP A 195 -1.73 -11.27 -6.42
N ALA A 196 -2.81 -11.41 -7.16
CA ALA A 196 -2.93 -12.39 -8.23
C ALA A 196 -2.68 -11.76 -9.62
N SER A 197 -2.17 -10.53 -9.67
CA SER A 197 -1.89 -9.81 -10.90
C SER A 197 -0.42 -9.40 -10.99
N GLN A 198 0.24 -9.80 -12.07
CA GLN A 198 1.58 -9.30 -12.38
C GLN A 198 1.59 -7.82 -12.77
N LEU A 199 0.43 -7.25 -13.01
CA LEU A 199 0.27 -5.87 -13.42
C LEU A 199 0.44 -4.87 -12.26
N LEU A 200 0.10 -5.24 -11.04
CA LEU A 200 0.32 -4.43 -9.85
C LEU A 200 1.61 -4.90 -9.14
N SER A 201 2.45 -3.98 -8.70
CA SER A 201 3.63 -4.38 -7.95
C SER A 201 3.24 -4.84 -6.55
N ASP A 202 3.89 -5.90 -6.04
CA ASP A 202 3.66 -6.45 -4.69
C ASP A 202 3.74 -5.36 -3.61
N GLU A 203 4.62 -4.36 -3.80
CA GLU A 203 4.75 -3.23 -2.89
C GLU A 203 3.49 -2.33 -2.90
N SER A 204 2.91 -2.07 -4.07
CA SER A 204 1.69 -1.26 -4.20
C SER A 204 0.48 -2.00 -3.65
N SER A 205 0.39 -3.31 -3.94
CA SER A 205 -0.64 -4.20 -3.44
C SER A 205 -0.62 -4.27 -1.91
N SER A 206 0.54 -4.55 -1.32
CA SER A 206 0.68 -4.60 0.15
C SER A 206 0.41 -3.27 0.85
N ARG A 207 0.65 -2.15 0.17
CA ARG A 207 0.34 -0.82 0.71
C ARG A 207 -1.15 -0.50 0.70
N LEU A 208 -1.94 -1.12 -0.18
CA LEU A 208 -3.40 -0.99 -0.18
C LEU A 208 -4.04 -1.63 1.05
N GLU A 209 -3.44 -2.67 1.61
CA GLU A 209 -3.95 -3.31 2.83
C GLU A 209 -4.00 -2.33 4.03
N PRO A 210 -4.91 -2.52 5.01
CA PRO A 210 -5.73 -3.71 5.20
C PRO A 210 -7.06 -3.68 4.42
N TYR A 211 -7.58 -4.87 4.15
CA TYR A 211 -8.96 -5.12 3.77
C TYR A 211 -9.67 -5.87 4.91
N ASP A 212 -10.94 -5.61 5.10
CA ASP A 212 -11.80 -6.35 6.02
C ASP A 212 -12.44 -7.54 5.30
N PHE A 213 -11.86 -8.72 5.48
CA PHE A 213 -12.27 -9.93 4.81
C PHE A 213 -13.57 -10.54 5.38
N THR A 214 -14.06 -10.03 6.51
CA THR A 214 -15.38 -10.44 7.03
C THR A 214 -16.53 -9.98 6.12
N GLN A 215 -16.24 -9.08 5.19
CA GLN A 215 -17.20 -8.50 4.27
C GLN A 215 -17.11 -9.09 2.85
N ILE A 216 -16.34 -10.15 2.67
CA ILE A 216 -16.35 -10.88 1.40
C ILE A 216 -17.77 -11.48 1.21
N ARG A 217 -18.32 -11.24 0.03
CA ARG A 217 -19.57 -11.82 -0.45
C ARG A 217 -19.26 -12.83 -1.54
N GLU A 218 -20.20 -13.73 -1.81
CA GLU A 218 -20.12 -14.61 -2.96
C GLU A 218 -20.00 -13.79 -4.25
N PHE A 219 -19.16 -14.24 -5.16
CA PHE A 219 -18.91 -13.51 -6.40
C PHE A 219 -20.17 -13.51 -7.27
N ASN A 220 -20.62 -12.32 -7.63
CA ASN A 220 -21.62 -12.11 -8.65
C ASN A 220 -21.09 -11.06 -9.64
N GLU A 221 -21.26 -11.32 -10.93
CA GLU A 221 -20.81 -10.44 -12.02
C GLU A 221 -21.46 -9.05 -11.96
N ASP A 222 -22.62 -8.93 -11.33
CA ASP A 222 -23.35 -7.67 -11.20
C ASP A 222 -22.57 -6.60 -10.42
N PHE A 223 -21.73 -7.01 -9.46
CA PHE A 223 -20.85 -6.08 -8.74
C PHE A 223 -19.77 -5.47 -9.64
N LEU A 224 -19.51 -6.05 -10.79
CA LEU A 224 -18.55 -5.53 -11.77
C LEU A 224 -19.17 -4.49 -12.71
N LEU A 225 -20.50 -4.28 -12.66
CA LEU A 225 -21.17 -3.32 -13.54
C LEU A 225 -20.77 -1.89 -13.20
N GLY A 226 -20.20 -1.19 -14.18
CA GLY A 226 -19.65 0.15 -14.01
C GLY A 226 -18.20 0.20 -13.51
N PHE A 227 -17.60 -0.96 -13.29
CA PHE A 227 -16.20 -1.08 -12.85
C PHE A 227 -15.38 -1.91 -13.83
N TYR A 228 -14.07 -1.68 -13.81
CA TYR A 228 -13.12 -2.52 -14.49
C TYR A 228 -12.72 -3.69 -13.61
N SER A 229 -12.28 -4.76 -14.21
CA SER A 229 -11.67 -5.85 -13.48
C SER A 229 -10.37 -6.29 -14.15
N ASN A 230 -9.48 -6.85 -13.35
CA ASN A 230 -8.28 -7.51 -13.80
C ASN A 230 -8.44 -9.01 -13.62
N ILE A 231 -7.64 -9.80 -14.29
CA ILE A 231 -7.61 -11.26 -14.17
C ILE A 231 -6.39 -11.72 -13.41
N SER A 232 -6.50 -12.90 -12.79
CA SER A 232 -5.34 -13.58 -12.22
C SER A 232 -4.44 -14.08 -13.34
N ASP A 233 -3.20 -13.60 -13.37
CA ASP A 233 -2.16 -14.00 -14.30
C ASP A 233 -0.89 -14.51 -13.58
N VAL A 234 -0.99 -14.72 -12.26
CA VAL A 234 0.07 -15.24 -11.40
C VAL A 234 0.02 -16.76 -11.38
N ASN A 235 1.15 -17.41 -11.63
CA ASN A 235 1.26 -18.87 -11.56
C ASN A 235 1.41 -19.35 -10.09
N TYR A 236 1.19 -20.64 -9.89
CA TYR A 236 1.27 -21.26 -8.56
C TYR A 236 2.64 -21.13 -7.87
N ALA A 237 3.72 -21.25 -8.63
CA ALA A 237 5.06 -21.18 -8.05
C ALA A 237 5.34 -19.79 -7.49
N ASP A 238 4.93 -18.73 -8.21
CA ASP A 238 5.07 -17.35 -7.77
C ASP A 238 4.21 -17.08 -6.55
N LEU A 239 2.96 -17.57 -6.54
CA LEU A 239 2.05 -17.46 -5.41
C LEU A 239 2.62 -18.13 -4.15
N ARG A 240 3.14 -19.34 -4.28
CA ARG A 240 3.79 -20.05 -3.18
C ARG A 240 4.97 -19.27 -2.62
N TYR A 241 5.81 -18.74 -3.50
CA TYR A 241 6.98 -17.96 -3.11
C TYR A 241 6.56 -16.67 -2.38
N ALA A 242 5.57 -15.97 -2.90
CA ALA A 242 5.01 -14.77 -2.25
C ALA A 242 4.42 -15.09 -0.87
N ALA A 243 3.69 -16.20 -0.73
CA ALA A 243 3.15 -16.68 0.54
C ALA A 243 4.25 -16.96 1.57
N MET A 244 5.30 -17.66 1.17
CA MET A 244 6.44 -17.98 2.03
C MET A 244 7.15 -16.72 2.51
N ASN A 245 7.42 -15.77 1.61
CA ASN A 245 8.07 -14.50 1.96
C ASN A 245 7.22 -13.68 2.92
N ARG A 246 5.92 -13.59 2.65
CA ARG A 246 4.97 -12.83 3.47
C ARG A 246 4.85 -13.44 4.89
N SER A 247 4.77 -14.77 4.97
CA SER A 247 4.74 -15.49 6.24
C SER A 247 6.00 -15.23 7.06
N ARG A 248 7.17 -15.34 6.42
CA ARG A 248 8.46 -15.07 7.06
C ARG A 248 8.52 -13.63 7.60
N GLU A 249 8.10 -12.65 6.81
CA GLU A 249 8.10 -11.25 7.26
C GLU A 249 7.24 -11.03 8.51
N TYR A 250 6.03 -11.59 8.56
CA TYR A 250 5.17 -11.51 9.73
C TYR A 250 5.79 -12.17 10.96
N PHE A 251 6.37 -13.37 10.79
CA PHE A 251 7.01 -14.08 11.87
C PHE A 251 8.22 -13.30 12.42
N GLU A 252 9.10 -12.83 11.54
CA GLU A 252 10.28 -12.05 11.90
C GLU A 252 9.90 -10.73 12.59
N GLN A 253 8.88 -10.04 12.13
CA GLN A 253 8.37 -8.83 12.77
C GLN A 253 7.82 -9.11 14.17
N ALA A 254 7.05 -10.18 14.35
CA ALA A 254 6.54 -10.59 15.65
C ALA A 254 7.69 -10.93 16.63
N VAL A 255 8.72 -11.62 16.15
CA VAL A 255 9.91 -11.90 16.95
C VAL A 255 10.63 -10.61 17.33
N LEU A 256 10.85 -9.67 16.40
CA LEU A 256 11.50 -8.38 16.70
C LEU A 256 10.76 -7.56 17.76
N GLN A 257 9.43 -7.62 17.76
CA GLN A 257 8.59 -6.98 18.78
C GLN A 257 8.74 -7.62 20.16
N ASN A 258 8.96 -8.94 20.21
CA ASN A 258 9.15 -9.71 21.45
C ASN A 258 10.56 -9.64 22.06
N ILE A 259 11.52 -9.02 21.37
CA ILE A 259 12.86 -8.80 21.93
C ILE A 259 12.82 -7.67 22.94
N PRO A 260 13.49 -7.81 24.11
CA PRO A 260 13.46 -6.81 25.16
C PRO A 260 13.75 -5.38 24.68
N LYS A 261 13.00 -4.39 25.19
CA LYS A 261 13.15 -2.97 24.82
C LYS A 261 14.56 -2.42 25.14
N LYS A 262 15.26 -3.03 26.11
CA LYS A 262 16.66 -2.68 26.46
C LYS A 262 17.64 -2.96 25.32
N ALA A 263 17.32 -3.86 24.37
CA ALA A 263 18.14 -4.11 23.22
C ALA A 263 17.90 -3.04 22.14
N SER A 264 18.94 -2.33 21.76
CA SER A 264 18.97 -1.39 20.64
C SER A 264 19.54 -2.05 19.38
N SER A 265 19.40 -1.40 18.21
CA SER A 265 19.97 -1.85 16.95
C SER A 265 19.65 -3.33 16.62
N LYS A 266 18.39 -3.71 16.84
CA LYS A 266 17.92 -5.08 16.58
C LYS A 266 18.00 -5.41 15.09
N LYS A 267 18.65 -6.51 14.75
CA LYS A 267 18.75 -7.04 13.37
C LYS A 267 18.59 -8.54 13.41
N ILE A 268 17.91 -9.10 12.44
CA ILE A 268 17.86 -10.53 12.21
C ILE A 268 19.27 -10.98 11.81
N TYR A 269 19.79 -11.97 12.54
CA TYR A 269 21.08 -12.55 12.32
C TYR A 269 20.95 -13.84 11.48
N ASP A 270 19.99 -14.68 11.85
CA ASP A 270 19.69 -15.94 11.21
C ASP A 270 18.21 -16.27 11.37
N SER A 271 17.60 -16.89 10.35
CA SER A 271 16.22 -17.36 10.40
C SER A 271 16.01 -18.56 9.49
N GLN A 272 15.21 -19.52 9.97
CA GLN A 272 14.71 -20.64 9.16
C GLN A 272 13.22 -20.80 9.36
N HIS A 273 12.52 -21.10 8.27
CA HIS A 273 11.07 -21.17 8.23
C HIS A 273 10.61 -22.39 7.43
N ALA A 274 9.63 -23.08 7.98
CA ALA A 274 8.90 -24.15 7.30
C ALA A 274 7.43 -23.72 7.19
N VAL A 275 7.06 -23.20 6.03
CA VAL A 275 5.72 -22.67 5.79
C VAL A 275 4.86 -23.74 5.14
N ALA A 276 3.78 -24.13 5.82
CA ALA A 276 2.73 -24.99 5.29
C ALA A 276 1.54 -24.11 4.89
N ILE A 277 1.24 -24.06 3.61
CA ILE A 277 0.07 -23.34 3.05
C ILE A 277 -1.12 -24.28 3.14
N ASP A 278 -2.23 -23.74 3.63
CA ASP A 278 -3.53 -24.41 3.63
C ASP A 278 -4.18 -24.19 2.26
N TYR A 279 -3.95 -25.12 1.35
CA TYR A 279 -4.49 -25.02 -0.01
C TYR A 279 -6.01 -25.17 -0.05
N GLU A 280 -6.55 -25.94 0.89
CA GLU A 280 -7.99 -26.10 1.02
C GLU A 280 -8.69 -24.82 1.49
N GLY A 281 -7.98 -23.89 2.17
CA GLY A 281 -8.45 -22.59 2.64
C GLY A 281 -8.16 -21.42 1.70
N MET A 282 -7.79 -21.67 0.45
CA MET A 282 -7.51 -20.59 -0.49
C MET A 282 -8.80 -20.05 -1.11
N THR A 283 -8.96 -18.73 -1.05
CA THR A 283 -10.11 -18.05 -1.67
C THR A 283 -9.61 -17.10 -2.75
N TYR A 284 -10.08 -17.31 -3.98
CA TYR A 284 -9.86 -16.35 -5.08
C TYR A 284 -10.93 -15.25 -4.97
N ALA A 285 -10.51 -14.01 -4.73
CA ALA A 285 -11.43 -12.90 -4.50
C ALA A 285 -11.04 -11.64 -5.26
N MET A 286 -12.05 -10.82 -5.55
CA MET A 286 -11.91 -9.52 -6.18
C MET A 286 -11.96 -8.43 -5.10
N LEU A 287 -10.92 -7.58 -5.02
CA LEU A 287 -10.81 -6.50 -4.05
C LEU A 287 -10.87 -5.12 -4.72
N PRO A 288 -11.64 -4.17 -4.15
CA PRO A 288 -11.92 -2.90 -4.80
C PRO A 288 -10.78 -1.89 -4.63
N ALA A 289 -10.41 -1.19 -5.71
CA ALA A 289 -9.47 -0.08 -5.68
C ALA A 289 -9.85 1.02 -6.67
N TRP A 290 -9.73 2.27 -6.27
CA TRP A 290 -9.84 3.43 -7.14
C TRP A 290 -8.47 3.80 -7.70
N PHE A 291 -8.39 3.97 -9.02
CA PHE A 291 -7.23 4.49 -9.73
C PHE A 291 -7.54 5.92 -10.16
N VAL A 292 -6.83 6.88 -9.58
CA VAL A 292 -7.03 8.29 -9.84
C VAL A 292 -5.81 8.85 -10.54
N THR A 293 -5.97 9.20 -11.80
CA THR A 293 -4.89 9.76 -12.62
C THR A 293 -4.99 11.29 -12.61
N TYR A 294 -3.86 11.94 -12.44
CA TYR A 294 -3.71 13.38 -12.51
C TYR A 294 -2.43 13.77 -13.26
N GLU A 295 -2.43 14.93 -13.86
CA GLU A 295 -1.26 15.47 -14.54
C GLU A 295 -0.51 16.46 -13.63
N TYR A 296 0.80 16.29 -13.57
CA TYR A 296 1.68 17.22 -12.88
C TYR A 296 2.99 17.40 -13.64
N LYS A 297 3.31 18.64 -14.03
CA LYS A 297 4.49 18.99 -14.83
C LYS A 297 4.62 18.17 -16.12
N GLY A 298 3.51 18.01 -16.85
CA GLY A 298 3.47 17.25 -18.10
C GLY A 298 3.65 15.74 -17.95
N LYS A 299 3.56 15.20 -16.71
CA LYS A 299 3.63 13.77 -16.43
C LYS A 299 2.32 13.29 -15.81
N HIS A 300 1.83 12.18 -16.31
CA HIS A 300 0.71 11.47 -15.70
C HIS A 300 1.18 10.72 -14.45
N ASN A 301 0.47 10.92 -13.36
CA ASN A 301 0.70 10.25 -12.09
C ASN A 301 -0.59 9.55 -11.67
N THR A 302 -0.48 8.38 -11.08
CA THR A 302 -1.63 7.62 -10.61
C THR A 302 -1.56 7.44 -9.11
N ILE A 303 -2.68 7.66 -8.45
CA ILE A 303 -2.91 7.42 -7.04
C ILE A 303 -3.85 6.23 -6.95
N ILE A 304 -3.59 5.32 -6.03
CA ILE A 304 -4.48 4.20 -5.76
C ILE A 304 -5.13 4.42 -4.40
N VAL A 305 -6.45 4.24 -4.33
CA VAL A 305 -7.21 4.32 -3.08
C VAL A 305 -7.91 2.99 -2.86
N ASN A 306 -7.78 2.43 -1.68
CA ASN A 306 -8.51 1.23 -1.30
C ASN A 306 -10.02 1.53 -1.33
N GLY A 307 -10.77 0.82 -2.16
CA GLY A 307 -12.21 1.05 -2.36
C GLY A 307 -13.09 0.67 -1.18
N GLN A 308 -12.56 -0.06 -0.20
CA GLN A 308 -13.26 -0.42 1.03
C GLN A 308 -12.93 0.53 2.18
N THR A 309 -11.64 0.81 2.41
CA THR A 309 -11.16 1.52 3.61
C THR A 309 -10.78 2.98 3.37
N GLY A 310 -10.70 3.41 2.12
CA GLY A 310 -10.25 4.77 1.76
C GLY A 310 -8.74 5.01 1.94
N LYS A 311 -7.96 3.96 2.21
CA LYS A 311 -6.51 4.10 2.37
C LYS A 311 -5.84 4.50 1.06
N ILE A 312 -5.08 5.60 1.09
CA ILE A 312 -4.43 6.18 -0.09
C ILE A 312 -3.01 5.65 -0.23
N VAL A 313 -2.69 5.16 -1.42
CA VAL A 313 -1.34 4.79 -1.85
C VAL A 313 -0.93 5.71 -2.98
N CYS A 314 -0.02 6.61 -2.71
CA CYS A 314 0.48 7.54 -3.72
C CYS A 314 1.93 7.95 -3.46
N GLY A 315 2.65 8.22 -4.53
CA GLY A 315 3.86 9.04 -4.49
C GLY A 315 3.46 10.52 -4.55
N ILE A 316 3.52 11.22 -3.43
CA ILE A 316 3.19 12.66 -3.40
C ILE A 316 4.39 13.45 -3.91
N PRO A 317 4.27 14.19 -5.03
CA PRO A 317 5.30 15.13 -5.42
C PRO A 317 5.54 16.15 -4.30
N TRP A 318 6.80 16.45 -4.01
CA TRP A 318 7.14 17.38 -2.95
C TRP A 318 8.05 18.49 -3.46
N ASN A 319 7.90 19.66 -2.86
CA ASN A 319 8.70 20.83 -3.21
C ASN A 319 10.07 20.72 -2.54
N GLN A 320 11.06 20.22 -3.31
CA GLN A 320 12.44 20.06 -2.84
C GLN A 320 13.06 21.40 -2.45
N GLY A 321 12.82 22.46 -3.22
CA GLY A 321 13.33 23.79 -2.92
C GLY A 321 12.86 24.32 -1.57
N LEU A 322 11.55 24.25 -1.31
CA LEU A 322 10.99 24.65 -0.02
C LEU A 322 11.57 23.83 1.15
N PHE A 323 11.71 22.53 0.95
CA PHE A 323 12.26 21.64 1.97
C PHE A 323 13.70 22.01 2.33
N TYR A 324 14.59 22.16 1.32
CA TYR A 324 15.98 22.49 1.56
C TYR A 324 16.16 23.93 2.06
N SER A 325 15.31 24.88 1.63
CA SER A 325 15.31 26.25 2.16
C SER A 325 14.97 26.29 3.65
N LEU A 326 13.90 25.59 4.06
CA LEU A 326 13.53 25.49 5.49
C LEU A 326 14.62 24.79 6.31
N LEU A 327 15.25 23.75 5.75
CA LEU A 327 16.38 23.09 6.38
C LEU A 327 17.56 24.03 6.60
N PHE A 328 17.91 24.83 5.57
CA PHE A 328 19.01 25.80 5.63
C PHE A 328 18.72 26.92 6.63
N ILE A 329 17.51 27.49 6.60
CA ILE A 329 17.08 28.52 7.56
C ILE A 329 17.10 27.98 8.99
N SER A 330 16.60 26.75 9.21
CA SER A 330 16.64 26.12 10.54
C SER A 330 18.07 25.86 11.03
N GLY A 331 18.98 25.52 10.11
CA GLY A 331 20.40 25.35 10.42
C GLY A 331 21.06 26.66 10.84
N ILE A 332 20.79 27.77 10.11
CA ILE A 332 21.29 29.10 10.49
C ILE A 332 20.73 29.52 11.85
N LEU A 333 19.41 29.35 12.07
CA LEU A 333 18.78 29.71 13.34
C LEU A 333 19.42 28.95 14.51
N LEU A 334 19.61 27.64 14.36
CA LEU A 334 20.26 26.80 15.37
C LEU A 334 21.70 27.24 15.62
N SER A 335 22.45 27.62 14.56
CA SER A 335 23.83 28.11 14.72
C SER A 335 23.87 29.44 15.47
N VAL A 336 22.95 30.35 15.16
CA VAL A 336 22.85 31.65 15.87
C VAL A 336 22.47 31.43 17.35
N VAL A 337 21.49 30.60 17.63
CA VAL A 337 21.08 30.26 19.02
C VAL A 337 22.24 29.61 19.77
N SER A 338 22.94 28.66 19.13
CA SER A 338 24.13 28.04 19.73
C SER A 338 25.23 29.05 20.00
N TYR A 339 25.48 29.98 19.09
CA TYR A 339 26.48 31.05 19.29
C TYR A 339 26.10 31.97 20.47
N LEU A 340 24.83 32.41 20.53
CA LEU A 340 24.36 33.28 21.61
C LEU A 340 24.40 32.60 22.98
N LEU A 341 24.20 31.27 23.04
CA LEU A 341 24.31 30.50 24.28
C LEU A 341 25.77 30.23 24.70
N LEU A 342 26.67 30.01 23.73
CA LEU A 342 28.05 29.65 23.96
C LEU A 342 28.93 30.87 24.17
N SER A 343 28.66 32.05 23.57
CA SER A 343 29.46 33.24 23.67
C SER A 343 29.61 33.79 25.10
N PRO A 344 28.54 33.92 25.92
CA PRO A 344 28.71 34.37 27.29
C PRO A 344 29.43 33.34 28.18
N MET A 345 29.27 32.03 27.89
CA MET A 345 30.04 30.98 28.58
C MET A 345 31.51 31.01 28.24
N ALA A 346 31.86 31.27 26.97
CA ALA A 346 33.24 31.44 26.55
C ALA A 346 33.87 32.67 27.20
N SER A 347 33.18 33.81 27.25
CA SER A 347 33.67 35.02 27.93
C SER A 347 33.89 34.82 29.43
N LEU A 348 33.04 34.06 30.11
CA LEU A 348 33.25 33.68 31.50
C LEU A 348 34.49 32.77 31.66
N LEU A 349 34.75 31.85 30.76
CA LEU A 349 35.94 30.99 30.76
C LEU A 349 37.23 31.77 30.61
N PHE A 350 37.22 32.78 29.74
CA PHE A 350 38.41 33.61 29.47
C PHE A 350 38.61 34.68 30.53
N SER A 351 37.57 35.13 31.26
CA SER A 351 37.67 36.12 32.31
C SER A 351 38.10 35.55 33.68
N THR A 352 37.89 34.24 33.94
CA THR A 352 38.25 33.59 35.19
C THR A 352 39.62 32.94 35.21
N GLY A 353 40.56 33.39 34.42
CA GLY A 353 41.91 32.85 34.28
C GLY A 353 42.81 32.90 35.53
N LYS A 354 42.24 32.84 36.77
CA LYS A 354 42.98 32.85 38.06
C LYS A 354 42.40 31.98 39.16
N SER A 355 41.69 30.87 38.87
CA SER A 355 41.38 29.92 39.93
C SER A 355 41.19 28.51 39.34
N SER A 356 42.10 27.62 39.67
CA SER A 356 42.28 26.30 39.02
C SER A 356 41.18 25.27 39.29
N SER A 357 40.28 25.48 40.22
CA SER A 357 39.26 24.47 40.60
C SER A 357 37.86 24.70 40.00
N SER A 358 37.53 25.94 39.63
CA SER A 358 36.25 26.29 39.00
C SER A 358 36.27 26.16 37.47
N SER A 359 37.45 26.27 36.87
CA SER A 359 37.61 26.15 35.40
C SER A 359 37.29 24.74 34.88
N ASP A 360 37.68 23.71 35.64
CA ASP A 360 37.41 22.31 35.21
C ASP A 360 35.93 22.01 35.15
N SER A 361 35.14 22.45 36.11
CA SER A 361 33.69 22.23 36.17
C SER A 361 32.97 22.91 34.98
N ILE A 362 33.41 24.11 34.58
CA ILE A 362 32.85 24.87 33.47
C ILE A 362 33.19 24.20 32.14
N VAL A 363 34.45 23.72 31.98
CA VAL A 363 34.89 22.97 30.79
C VAL A 363 34.10 21.66 30.66
N TYR A 364 33.86 20.95 31.75
CA TYR A 364 33.00 19.73 31.69
C TYR A 364 31.56 20.06 31.32
N LEU A 365 30.97 21.14 31.84
CA LEU A 365 29.61 21.56 31.52
C LEU A 365 29.46 21.96 30.05
N THR A 366 30.40 22.75 29.51
CA THR A 366 30.39 23.16 28.10
C THR A 366 30.57 21.96 27.16
N SER A 367 31.48 21.05 27.52
CA SER A 367 31.70 19.82 26.77
C SER A 367 30.46 18.92 26.77
N PHE A 368 29.72 18.85 27.88
CA PHE A 368 28.48 18.08 28.00
C PHE A 368 27.35 18.68 27.13
N ILE A 369 27.19 20.01 27.16
CA ILE A 369 26.21 20.74 26.31
C ILE A 369 26.54 20.58 24.86
N LEU A 370 27.81 20.71 24.46
CA LEU A 370 28.25 20.52 23.07
C LEU A 370 28.00 19.07 22.60
N ALA A 371 28.34 18.09 23.42
CA ALA A 371 28.06 16.68 23.13
C ALA A 371 26.56 16.41 22.97
N GLY A 372 25.73 17.03 23.82
CA GLY A 372 24.28 16.96 23.73
C GLY A 372 23.73 17.57 22.43
N ALA A 373 24.25 18.74 22.05
CA ALA A 373 23.90 19.42 20.79
C ALA A 373 24.28 18.58 19.56
N ILE A 374 25.48 18.01 19.53
CA ILE A 374 25.95 17.12 18.46
C ILE A 374 25.08 15.85 18.39
N ALA A 375 24.71 15.28 19.53
CA ALA A 375 23.84 14.11 19.60
C ALA A 375 22.44 14.41 19.05
N MET A 376 21.82 15.53 19.45
CA MET A 376 20.51 15.96 18.93
C MET A 376 20.55 16.25 17.43
N PHE A 377 21.59 16.93 16.95
CA PHE A 377 21.80 17.19 15.52
C PHE A 377 21.94 15.88 14.73
N SER A 378 22.71 14.93 15.23
CA SER A 378 22.89 13.61 14.62
C SER A 378 21.58 12.81 14.54
N ILE A 379 20.74 12.89 15.60
CA ILE A 379 19.41 12.27 15.63
C ILE A 379 18.49 12.96 14.62
N GLY A 380 18.54 14.30 14.55
CA GLY A 380 17.79 15.10 13.59
C GLY A 380 18.13 14.72 12.15
N ILE A 381 19.40 14.65 11.80
CA ILE A 381 19.88 14.24 10.47
C ILE A 381 19.40 12.81 10.14
N ARG A 382 19.54 11.87 11.06
CA ARG A 382 19.08 10.48 10.82
C ARG A 382 17.58 10.40 10.56
N LYS A 383 16.76 11.13 11.33
CA LYS A 383 15.30 11.23 11.08
C LYS A 383 15.01 11.85 9.74
N LEU A 384 15.74 12.91 9.38
CA LEU A 384 15.59 13.60 8.11
C LEU A 384 15.96 12.71 6.94
N VAL A 385 17.11 12.03 6.98
CA VAL A 385 17.53 11.06 5.96
C VAL A 385 16.52 9.94 5.80
N LYS A 386 15.96 9.42 6.93
CA LYS A 386 14.91 8.41 6.91
C LYS A 386 13.63 8.94 6.24
N THR A 387 13.24 10.17 6.54
CA THR A 387 12.07 10.82 5.94
C THR A 387 12.28 11.08 4.45
N VAL A 388 13.45 11.60 4.05
CA VAL A 388 13.80 11.82 2.63
C VAL A 388 13.86 10.51 1.86
N LYS A 389 14.42 9.45 2.47
CA LYS A 389 14.45 8.11 1.88
C LYS A 389 13.05 7.55 1.71
N SER A 390 12.18 7.72 2.70
CA SER A 390 10.76 7.35 2.65
C SER A 390 10.01 8.12 1.55
N ILE A 391 10.25 9.42 1.42
CA ILE A 391 9.65 10.26 0.36
C ILE A 391 10.17 9.84 -1.02
N LYS A 392 11.47 9.57 -1.17
CA LYS A 392 12.03 9.06 -2.43
C LYS A 392 11.48 7.70 -2.82
N LEU A 393 11.27 6.79 -1.86
CA LEU A 393 10.64 5.50 -2.10
C LEU A 393 9.19 5.66 -2.58
N THR A 394 8.46 6.65 -2.07
CA THR A 394 7.09 6.95 -2.51
C THR A 394 7.04 7.75 -3.81
N GLN A 395 8.13 8.39 -4.23
CA GLN A 395 8.26 9.08 -5.52
C GLN A 395 8.80 8.18 -6.63
N SER A 396 9.34 7.00 -6.29
CA SER A 396 9.87 6.12 -7.33
C SER A 396 8.74 5.74 -8.27
N GLN A 397 8.97 5.92 -9.57
CA GLN A 397 8.11 5.44 -10.66
C GLN A 397 7.88 3.91 -10.59
N SER A 398 8.52 3.24 -9.63
CA SER A 398 8.42 1.81 -9.36
C SER A 398 7.07 1.36 -8.78
N ILE A 399 6.15 2.28 -8.45
CA ILE A 399 4.77 1.90 -8.11
C ILE A 399 4.13 1.18 -9.31
N PHE A 400 4.52 1.56 -10.51
CA PHE A 400 4.09 0.94 -11.75
C PHE A 400 5.30 0.45 -12.55
N ASN A 401 5.94 -0.61 -12.12
CA ASN A 401 6.92 -1.34 -12.95
C ASN A 401 6.28 -2.14 -14.10
N PHE A 402 5.05 -1.79 -14.45
CA PHE A 402 4.34 -2.35 -15.59
C PHE A 402 5.12 -2.26 -16.89
N VAL A 403 5.71 -1.09 -17.14
CA VAL A 403 6.32 -0.80 -18.42
C VAL A 403 7.69 -1.47 -18.57
N LYS A 404 8.38 -1.76 -17.49
CA LYS A 404 9.75 -2.30 -17.55
C LYS A 404 9.83 -3.83 -17.67
N LYS A 405 8.86 -4.57 -17.18
CA LYS A 405 8.91 -6.05 -17.25
C LYS A 405 8.53 -6.63 -18.61
N ARG A 406 7.89 -5.86 -19.49
CA ARG A 406 7.51 -6.32 -20.83
C ARG A 406 8.30 -5.67 -21.98
N GLN A 407 9.23 -4.78 -21.69
CA GLN A 407 10.17 -4.21 -22.68
C GLN A 407 11.55 -4.89 -22.66
N GLY A 408 11.69 -6.00 -21.93
CA GLY A 408 12.90 -6.83 -21.94
C GLY A 408 12.75 -8.02 -22.85
#